data_a6503a9183b0f68c074d3b903ad18336
#
_entry.id   a6503a9183b0f68c074d3b903ad18336
#
_cell.length_a   1.000
_cell.length_b   1.000
_cell.length_c   1.000
_cell.angle_alpha   90.00
_cell.angle_beta   90.00
_cell.angle_gamma   90.00
#
_symmetry.space_group_name_H-M   'P 1'
#
loop_
_entity.id
_entity.type
_entity.pdbx_description
1 polymer ?
#
loop_
_entity_poly.entity_id
_entity_poly.type
_entity_poly.pdbx_seq_one_letter_code
_entity_poly.pdbx_strand_id
1 'polypeptide(L)'
;PEPPTAIFACNDILSMGVILAARGRDIRIPDDLSIVGFDNTLLSMNSDPPLTTVEQPIQDMCSQAVDLLIEEIEGKSKTKQRIIMMPRLIIRNSTSEYRAEDDA
;
A
#
# COMPACT_ATOMS: atom_id res chain seq x y z
N PRO A 1 -18.34 10.94 18.61
CA PRO A 1 -17.02 10.30 18.64
C PRO A 1 -16.01 11.03 17.74
N GLU A 2 -14.77 10.96 18.09
CA GLU A 2 -13.72 11.58 17.31
C GLU A 2 -13.51 10.82 16.00
N PRO A 3 -13.36 11.51 14.86
CA PRO A 3 -13.06 10.84 13.60
C PRO A 3 -11.63 10.30 13.60
N PRO A 4 -11.33 9.27 12.78
CA PRO A 4 -9.97 8.81 12.62
C PRO A 4 -9.10 9.88 11.95
N THR A 5 -7.81 9.84 12.22
CA THR A 5 -6.82 10.75 11.62
C THR A 5 -6.02 10.07 10.53
N ALA A 6 -6.14 8.77 10.39
CA ALA A 6 -5.46 7.99 9.35
C ALA A 6 -6.28 6.77 8.97
N ILE A 7 -6.16 6.36 7.71
CA ILE A 7 -6.78 5.15 7.17
C ILE A 7 -5.72 4.35 6.41
N PHE A 8 -5.64 3.06 6.71
CA PHE A 8 -4.91 2.09 5.90
C PHE A 8 -5.92 1.35 5.03
N ALA A 9 -5.90 1.59 3.73
CA ALA A 9 -6.76 0.91 2.79
C ALA A 9 -6.08 -0.36 2.26
N CYS A 10 -6.86 -1.41 1.98
CA CYS A 10 -6.32 -2.71 1.60
C CYS A 10 -5.55 -2.70 0.28
N ASN A 11 -5.78 -1.73 -0.59
CA ASN A 11 -5.05 -1.54 -1.83
C ASN A 11 -5.20 -0.10 -2.35
N ASP A 12 -4.47 0.21 -3.42
CA ASP A 12 -4.47 1.55 -4.00
C ASP A 12 -5.82 1.94 -4.60
N ILE A 13 -6.56 0.99 -5.14
CA ILE A 13 -7.89 1.25 -5.72
C ILE A 13 -8.88 1.69 -4.65
N LEU A 14 -8.91 0.98 -3.53
CA LEU A 14 -9.74 1.38 -2.38
C LEU A 14 -9.31 2.74 -1.82
N SER A 15 -8.01 3.01 -1.84
CA SER A 15 -7.48 4.32 -1.43
C SER A 15 -8.02 5.45 -2.30
N MET A 16 -8.19 5.22 -3.60
CA MET A 16 -8.80 6.22 -4.49
C MET A 16 -10.23 6.53 -4.07
N GLY A 17 -10.98 5.52 -3.68
CA GLY A 17 -12.35 5.69 -3.16
C GLY A 17 -12.37 6.55 -1.90
N VAL A 18 -11.42 6.33 -0.99
CA VAL A 18 -11.28 7.15 0.24
C VAL A 18 -10.95 8.61 -0.12
N ILE A 19 -10.00 8.82 -1.04
CA ILE A 19 -9.61 10.17 -1.48
C ILE A 19 -10.81 10.90 -2.08
N LEU A 20 -11.58 10.25 -2.94
CA LEU A 20 -12.77 10.86 -3.57
C LEU A 20 -13.85 11.19 -2.53
N ALA A 21 -14.09 10.29 -1.59
CA ALA A 21 -15.08 10.50 -0.52
C ALA A 21 -14.66 11.65 0.40
N ALA A 22 -13.38 11.75 0.74
CA ALA A 22 -12.83 12.83 1.56
C ALA A 22 -12.98 14.17 0.86
N ARG A 23 -12.65 14.22 -0.43
CA ARG A 23 -12.78 15.44 -1.24
C ARG A 23 -14.24 15.93 -1.29
N GLY A 24 -15.19 15.03 -1.44
CA GLY A 24 -16.61 15.35 -1.45
C GLY A 24 -17.15 15.85 -0.10
N ARG A 25 -16.36 15.75 0.97
CA ARG A 25 -16.71 16.18 2.33
C ARG A 25 -15.80 17.27 2.85
N ASP A 26 -14.99 17.88 1.97
CA ASP A 26 -14.01 18.91 2.33
C ASP A 26 -13.01 18.46 3.41
N ILE A 27 -12.71 17.17 3.45
CA ILE A 27 -11.66 16.59 4.31
C ILE A 27 -10.35 16.63 3.53
N ARG A 28 -9.37 17.33 4.09
CA ARG A 28 -8.07 17.52 3.43
C ARG A 28 -7.15 16.33 3.68
N ILE A 29 -6.49 15.89 2.62
CA ILE A 29 -5.46 14.83 2.68
C ILE A 29 -4.12 15.45 2.30
N PRO A 30 -3.08 15.37 3.12
CA PRO A 30 -2.98 14.65 4.39
C PRO A 30 -3.34 15.44 5.66
N ASP A 31 -3.74 16.72 5.55
CA ASP A 31 -3.84 17.61 6.71
C ASP A 31 -4.86 17.13 7.75
N ASP A 32 -6.04 16.71 7.30
CA ASP A 32 -7.09 16.21 8.20
C ASP A 32 -7.09 14.68 8.30
N LEU A 33 -6.63 14.00 7.27
CA LEU A 33 -6.67 12.54 7.17
C LEU A 33 -5.48 12.03 6.37
N SER A 34 -4.66 11.18 6.96
CA SER A 34 -3.59 10.46 6.27
C SER A 34 -4.13 9.17 5.65
N ILE A 35 -3.64 8.81 4.47
CA ILE A 35 -4.05 7.59 3.79
C ILE A 35 -2.82 6.81 3.33
N VAL A 36 -2.82 5.51 3.61
CA VAL A 36 -1.84 4.56 3.11
C VAL A 36 -2.57 3.50 2.30
N GLY A 37 -2.06 3.19 1.12
CA GLY A 37 -2.55 2.11 0.27
C GLY A 37 -1.65 0.89 0.30
N PHE A 38 -1.81 0.02 -0.68
CA PHE A 38 -1.03 -1.20 -0.85
C PHE A 38 -0.99 -1.55 -2.33
N ASP A 39 0.16 -1.93 -2.85
CA ASP A 39 0.50 -2.42 -4.19
C ASP A 39 1.44 -1.51 -5.01
N ASN A 40 1.51 -0.23 -4.74
CA ASN A 40 2.33 0.73 -5.51
C ASN A 40 2.00 0.71 -7.02
N THR A 41 0.72 0.83 -7.33
CA THR A 41 0.23 0.89 -8.72
C THR A 41 0.48 2.27 -9.34
N LEU A 42 0.27 2.37 -10.65
CA LEU A 42 0.31 3.67 -11.35
C LEU A 42 -0.69 4.67 -10.77
N LEU A 43 -1.80 4.20 -10.22
CA LEU A 43 -2.78 5.05 -9.55
C LEU A 43 -2.16 5.79 -8.37
N SER A 44 -1.34 5.09 -7.57
CA SER A 44 -0.70 5.69 -6.40
C SER A 44 0.29 6.79 -6.76
N MET A 45 0.95 6.67 -7.90
CA MET A 45 1.93 7.65 -8.37
C MET A 45 1.26 8.91 -8.94
N ASN A 46 0.07 8.76 -9.52
CA ASN A 46 -0.62 9.80 -10.27
C ASN A 46 -1.86 10.35 -9.56
N SER A 47 -2.14 9.91 -8.34
CA SER A 47 -3.25 10.45 -7.55
C SER A 47 -2.92 11.84 -7.02
N ASP A 48 -3.95 12.55 -6.57
CA ASP A 48 -3.83 13.85 -5.94
C ASP A 48 -4.46 13.82 -4.53
N PRO A 49 -3.65 13.82 -3.46
CA PRO A 49 -2.16 13.80 -3.47
C PRO A 49 -1.60 12.43 -3.91
N PRO A 50 -0.32 12.37 -4.33
CA PRO A 50 0.34 11.09 -4.56
C PRO A 50 0.31 10.21 -3.32
N LEU A 51 -0.03 8.94 -3.49
CA LEU A 51 -0.38 8.04 -2.42
C LEU A 51 0.84 7.34 -1.82
N THR A 52 1.01 7.46 -0.51
CA THR A 52 1.89 6.59 0.27
C THR A 52 1.33 5.17 0.21
N THR A 53 2.15 4.20 -0.14
CA THR A 53 1.73 2.83 -0.37
C THR A 53 2.83 1.83 -0.03
N VAL A 54 2.50 0.56 -0.06
CA VAL A 54 3.45 -0.53 0.17
C VAL A 54 3.74 -1.21 -1.16
N GLU A 55 5.02 -1.28 -1.52
CA GLU A 55 5.47 -1.98 -2.72
C GLU A 55 5.85 -3.41 -2.38
N GLN A 56 5.21 -4.36 -3.04
CA GLN A 56 5.59 -5.76 -2.99
C GLN A 56 6.66 -6.03 -4.06
N PRO A 57 7.66 -6.91 -3.80
CA PRO A 57 8.64 -7.30 -4.81
C PRO A 57 8.03 -8.29 -5.81
N ILE A 58 7.02 -7.86 -6.58
CA ILE A 58 6.16 -8.73 -7.40
C ILE A 58 6.97 -9.47 -8.45
N GLN A 59 7.90 -8.80 -9.12
CA GLN A 59 8.72 -9.43 -10.15
C GLN A 59 9.54 -10.60 -9.58
N ASP A 60 10.20 -10.37 -8.45
CA ASP A 60 10.99 -11.40 -7.78
C ASP A 60 10.10 -12.52 -7.24
N MET A 61 8.95 -12.18 -6.67
CA MET A 61 7.99 -13.17 -6.17
C MET A 61 7.49 -14.07 -7.29
N CYS A 62 7.11 -13.49 -8.41
CA CYS A 62 6.63 -14.26 -9.56
C CYS A 62 7.73 -15.09 -10.19
N SER A 63 8.94 -14.57 -10.33
CA SER A 63 10.08 -15.29 -10.85
C SER A 63 10.40 -16.52 -10.00
N GLN A 64 10.49 -16.36 -8.70
CA GLN A 64 10.76 -17.46 -7.79
C GLN A 64 9.61 -18.46 -7.72
N ALA A 65 8.37 -17.99 -7.79
CA ALA A 65 7.22 -18.90 -7.83
C ALA A 65 7.24 -19.81 -9.06
N VAL A 66 7.58 -19.26 -10.23
CA VAL A 66 7.71 -20.03 -11.48
C VAL A 66 8.86 -21.03 -11.36
N ASP A 67 10.02 -20.61 -10.87
CA ASP A 67 11.17 -21.48 -10.69
C ASP A 67 10.84 -22.67 -9.77
N LEU A 68 10.19 -22.43 -8.64
CA LEU A 68 9.75 -23.46 -7.71
C LEU A 68 8.76 -24.43 -8.35
N LEU A 69 7.82 -23.91 -9.14
CA LEU A 69 6.84 -24.72 -9.84
C LEU A 69 7.50 -25.64 -10.86
N ILE A 70 8.44 -25.10 -11.63
CA ILE A 70 9.19 -25.88 -12.63
C ILE A 70 10.01 -26.98 -11.95
N GLU A 71 10.70 -26.67 -10.85
CA GLU A 71 11.44 -27.66 -10.07
C GLU A 71 10.53 -28.78 -9.56
N GLU A 72 9.34 -28.45 -9.11
CA GLU A 72 8.37 -29.44 -8.64
C GLU A 72 7.85 -30.32 -9.79
N ILE A 73 7.55 -29.73 -10.94
CA ILE A 73 7.11 -30.45 -12.14
C ILE A 73 8.20 -31.42 -12.62
N GLU A 74 9.46 -30.98 -12.57
CA GLU A 74 10.62 -31.84 -13.00
C GLU A 74 11.03 -32.86 -11.94
N GLY A 75 10.36 -32.88 -10.79
CA GLY A 75 10.67 -33.81 -9.71
C GLY A 75 12.00 -33.56 -8.99
N LYS A 76 12.55 -32.34 -9.14
CA LYS A 76 13.81 -31.95 -8.50
C LYS A 76 13.62 -31.43 -7.09
N SER A 77 12.42 -30.96 -6.74
CA SER A 77 12.10 -30.46 -5.41
C SER A 77 11.84 -31.62 -4.46
N LYS A 78 12.64 -31.69 -3.40
CA LYS A 78 12.53 -32.77 -2.39
C LYS A 78 11.78 -32.35 -1.13
N THR A 79 11.56 -31.00 -0.95
CA THR A 79 10.92 -30.45 0.23
C THR A 79 10.05 -29.26 -0.17
N LYS A 80 8.98 -29.04 0.60
CA LYS A 80 8.19 -27.82 0.44
C LYS A 80 9.02 -26.62 0.90
N GLN A 81 9.11 -25.63 0.03
CA GLN A 81 9.82 -24.39 0.33
C GLN A 81 8.82 -23.28 0.66
N ARG A 82 9.20 -22.45 1.61
CA ARG A 82 8.48 -21.24 1.97
C ARG A 82 9.44 -20.09 1.90
N ILE A 83 9.22 -19.20 0.94
CA ILE A 83 10.05 -18.01 0.75
C ILE A 83 9.25 -16.80 1.18
N ILE A 84 9.81 -16.03 2.10
CA ILE A 84 9.20 -14.79 2.58
C ILE A 84 10.03 -13.63 2.05
N MET A 85 9.38 -12.72 1.33
CA MET A 85 10.01 -11.51 0.83
C MET A 85 9.45 -10.30 1.55
N MET A 86 10.30 -9.32 1.83
CA MET A 86 9.89 -8.10 2.53
C MET A 86 9.35 -7.06 1.57
N PRO A 87 8.17 -6.52 1.82
CA PRO A 87 7.68 -5.36 1.11
C PRO A 87 8.39 -4.09 1.57
N ARG A 88 8.21 -3.00 0.82
CA ARG A 88 8.84 -1.72 1.11
C ARG A 88 7.78 -0.62 1.18
N LEU A 89 7.87 0.24 2.19
CA LEU A 89 7.00 1.41 2.30
C LEU A 89 7.51 2.51 1.36
N ILE A 90 6.62 3.00 0.50
CA ILE A 90 6.88 4.11 -0.42
C ILE A 90 6.15 5.33 0.11
N ILE A 91 6.88 6.26 0.70
CA ILE A 91 6.31 7.48 1.29
C ILE A 91 6.15 8.54 0.20
N ARG A 92 4.92 9.04 0.06
CA ARG A 92 4.56 10.12 -0.85
C ARG A 92 3.88 11.26 -0.09
N ASN A 93 2.81 11.81 -0.61
CA ASN A 93 2.21 13.04 -0.09
C ASN A 93 0.86 12.85 0.60
N SER A 94 0.38 11.61 0.74
CA SER A 94 -0.92 11.32 1.36
C SER A 94 -0.86 11.10 2.86
N THR A 95 0.31 11.21 3.47
CA THR A 95 0.53 11.03 4.90
C THR A 95 1.26 12.22 5.50
N SER A 96 0.97 12.53 6.75
CA SER A 96 1.65 13.56 7.54
C SER A 96 1.76 13.12 8.98
N GLU A 97 2.58 13.84 9.73
CA GLU A 97 2.68 13.61 11.17
C GLU A 97 1.34 13.91 11.86
N TYR A 98 1.00 13.08 12.83
CA TYR A 98 -0.14 13.35 13.70
C TYR A 98 0.12 14.58 14.56
N ARG A 99 -0.84 15.49 14.59
CA ARG A 99 -0.84 16.62 15.50
C ARG A 99 -2.09 16.55 16.37
N ALA A 100 -1.89 16.53 17.68
CA ALA A 100 -3.01 16.67 18.60
C ALA A 100 -3.60 18.08 18.47
N GLU A 101 -4.90 18.23 18.75
CA GLU A 101 -5.58 19.54 18.67
C GLU A 101 -4.91 20.62 19.51
N ASP A 102 -4.23 20.21 20.59
CA ASP A 102 -3.53 21.12 21.51
C ASP A 102 -2.15 21.60 20.99
N ASP A 103 -1.69 21.07 19.85
CA ASP A 103 -0.38 21.40 19.24
C ASP A 103 -0.50 22.45 18.13
N ALA A 104 -1.65 23.05 17.98
CA ALA A 104 -1.93 24.03 16.93
C ALA A 104 -1.23 25.39 17.19
#